data_9188ac3be935cd624197adb369b369ac
#
_entry.id   9188ac3be935cd624197adb369b369ac
#
_cell.length_a   1.000
_cell.length_b   1.000
_cell.length_c   1.000
_cell.angle_alpha   90.00
_cell.angle_beta   90.00
_cell.angle_gamma   90.00
#
_symmetry.space_group_name_H-M   'P 1'
#
loop_
_entity.id
_entity.type
_entity.pdbx_description
1 polymer ?
#
loop_
_entity_poly.entity_id
_entity_poly.type
_entity_poly.pdbx_seq_one_letter_code
_entity_poly.pdbx_strand_id
1 'polypeptide(L)'
;MRYLAIILLIILATSTRADPRVGQCSSEKWGHAHCIRAEHFVYDTCNAIEVFSKRHSLDTGFFARLIWQESRFDPNALSHANARGIAQFIPSTARIRGLKDPYNPADALEHSAQYLAEMAKKYGNEGMAAIGYNGGERRAEGFLEGKGLASETVNYVPIITGLTAEQWRDTPPKKHDFALAPNKSFFAACTEMARKRRLTPIKRVAPPPPPIKPWGVQLGFGTSKNAATTKVATQTRSCRGQVQREKLDLIYVKNRVSGKKGYFFARIGRNTRQNATKLCSSLKSQGCACLVVQNK
;
A
#
# COMPACT_ATOMS: atom_id res chain seq x y z
N MET A 1 -43.63 38.09 -43.20
CA MET A 1 -42.64 38.28 -42.13
C MET A 1 -42.44 36.94 -41.45
N ARG A 2 -41.30 36.26 -41.74
CA ARG A 2 -40.97 34.94 -41.16
C ARG A 2 -39.93 35.18 -40.04
N TYR A 3 -40.27 34.89 -38.80
CA TYR A 3 -39.34 34.95 -37.68
C TYR A 3 -38.55 33.62 -37.62
N LEU A 4 -37.24 33.72 -37.89
CA LEU A 4 -36.29 32.63 -37.69
C LEU A 4 -35.90 32.63 -36.20
N ALA A 5 -36.36 31.61 -35.46
CA ALA A 5 -35.92 31.40 -34.10
C ALA A 5 -34.57 30.66 -34.11
N ILE A 6 -33.50 31.36 -33.73
CA ILE A 6 -32.17 30.78 -33.52
C ILE A 6 -32.16 30.13 -32.16
N ILE A 7 -32.19 28.79 -32.11
CA ILE A 7 -31.99 28.03 -30.90
C ILE A 7 -30.50 27.99 -30.59
N LEU A 8 -30.07 28.74 -29.58
CA LEU A 8 -28.71 28.74 -29.08
C LEU A 8 -28.50 27.48 -28.20
N LEU A 9 -27.85 26.45 -28.77
CA LEU A 9 -27.46 25.23 -28.01
C LEU A 9 -26.28 25.60 -27.09
N ILE A 10 -26.57 25.85 -25.81
CA ILE A 10 -25.53 25.98 -24.80
C ILE A 10 -24.99 24.57 -24.48
N ILE A 11 -23.85 24.24 -25.08
CA ILE A 11 -23.08 23.04 -24.71
C ILE A 11 -22.49 23.34 -23.33
N LEU A 12 -23.13 22.85 -22.28
CA LEU A 12 -22.56 22.74 -20.95
C LEU A 12 -21.38 21.76 -21.03
N ALA A 13 -20.17 22.28 -21.22
CA ALA A 13 -18.95 21.53 -21.01
C ALA A 13 -18.91 21.13 -19.52
N THR A 14 -19.38 19.91 -19.21
CA THR A 14 -19.14 19.28 -17.93
C THR A 14 -17.64 19.04 -17.86
N SER A 15 -16.92 19.93 -17.17
CA SER A 15 -15.56 19.67 -16.73
C SER A 15 -15.61 18.40 -15.89
N THR A 16 -15.29 17.26 -16.49
CA THR A 16 -15.00 16.05 -15.73
C THR A 16 -13.77 16.37 -14.88
N ARG A 17 -14.00 16.84 -13.65
CA ARG A 17 -12.96 16.86 -12.63
C ARG A 17 -12.45 15.42 -12.56
N ALA A 18 -11.21 15.21 -12.99
CA ALA A 18 -10.54 13.93 -12.78
C ALA A 18 -10.71 13.59 -11.29
N ASP A 19 -11.26 12.40 -11.02
CA ASP A 19 -11.45 11.93 -9.65
C ASP A 19 -10.07 11.93 -8.97
N PRO A 20 -9.86 12.74 -7.90
CA PRO A 20 -8.56 12.80 -7.21
C PRO A 20 -8.11 11.45 -6.65
N ARG A 21 -8.97 10.42 -6.69
CA ARG A 21 -8.69 9.05 -6.25
C ARG A 21 -7.98 8.16 -7.29
N VAL A 22 -7.58 8.69 -8.45
CA VAL A 22 -6.79 7.93 -9.44
C VAL A 22 -5.33 7.75 -9.02
N GLY A 23 -4.86 8.47 -8.00
CA GLY A 23 -3.52 8.33 -7.39
C GLY A 23 -3.55 7.52 -6.09
N GLN A 24 -2.39 7.05 -5.66
CA GLN A 24 -2.18 6.51 -4.31
C GLN A 24 -1.78 7.66 -3.41
N CYS A 25 -2.54 7.90 -2.34
CA CYS A 25 -2.36 9.04 -1.45
C CYS A 25 -1.83 8.60 -0.08
N SER A 26 -1.09 9.49 0.58
CA SER A 26 -0.71 9.32 1.98
C SER A 26 -1.92 9.46 2.91
N SER A 27 -1.79 8.94 4.13
CA SER A 27 -2.78 9.16 5.17
C SER A 27 -2.76 10.64 5.62
N GLU A 28 -3.88 11.11 6.17
CA GLU A 28 -3.96 12.47 6.74
C GLU A 28 -3.44 12.56 8.18
N LYS A 29 -2.68 11.55 8.62
CA LYS A 29 -2.20 11.43 10.00
C LYS A 29 -1.29 12.59 10.43
N TRP A 30 -0.49 13.14 9.52
CA TRP A 30 0.48 14.19 9.82
C TRP A 30 0.25 15.49 9.04
N GLY A 31 -0.86 15.62 8.35
CA GLY A 31 -1.24 16.79 7.56
C GLY A 31 -2.03 16.43 6.33
N HIS A 32 -2.18 17.37 5.39
CA HIS A 32 -2.93 17.09 4.16
C HIS A 32 -2.36 15.92 3.38
N ALA A 33 -3.24 15.05 2.90
CA ALA A 33 -2.87 13.93 2.04
C ALA A 33 -2.13 14.44 0.79
N HIS A 34 -1.07 13.71 0.43
CA HIS A 34 -0.33 13.93 -0.80
C HIS A 34 -0.48 12.70 -1.69
N CYS A 35 -0.78 12.89 -2.97
CA CYS A 35 -1.08 11.79 -3.87
C CYS A 35 -0.01 11.65 -4.96
N ILE A 36 0.36 10.40 -5.28
CA ILE A 36 1.26 10.06 -6.38
C ILE A 36 0.45 9.37 -7.46
N ARG A 37 0.36 10.00 -8.63
CA ARG A 37 -0.37 9.52 -9.81
C ARG A 37 0.56 8.75 -10.74
N ALA A 38 0.07 7.69 -11.37
CA ALA A 38 0.87 6.86 -12.25
C ALA A 38 1.46 7.65 -13.44
N GLU A 39 0.65 8.49 -14.06
CA GLU A 39 1.01 9.32 -15.21
C GLU A 39 1.98 10.46 -14.89
N HIS A 40 2.05 10.88 -13.62
CA HIS A 40 2.93 11.93 -13.12
C HIS A 40 3.94 11.43 -12.09
N PHE A 41 4.21 10.13 -12.07
CA PHE A 41 4.93 9.44 -11.00
C PHE A 41 6.24 10.14 -10.60
N VAL A 42 7.09 10.50 -11.54
CA VAL A 42 8.39 11.14 -11.26
C VAL A 42 8.20 12.50 -10.58
N TYR A 43 7.29 13.31 -11.12
CA TYR A 43 6.98 14.63 -10.60
C TYR A 43 6.38 14.53 -9.18
N ASP A 44 5.34 13.72 -9.04
CA ASP A 44 4.61 13.57 -7.78
C ASP A 44 5.49 12.96 -6.69
N THR A 45 6.37 12.00 -7.03
CA THR A 45 7.32 11.40 -6.08
C THR A 45 8.34 12.40 -5.56
N CYS A 46 8.97 13.19 -6.44
CA CYS A 46 9.93 14.21 -6.01
C CYS A 46 9.27 15.31 -5.17
N ASN A 47 8.04 15.71 -5.51
CA ASN A 47 7.27 16.65 -4.73
C ASN A 47 6.86 16.06 -3.35
N ALA A 48 6.44 14.79 -3.31
CA ALA A 48 6.14 14.09 -2.06
C ALA A 48 7.36 14.02 -1.13
N ILE A 49 8.55 13.68 -1.66
CA ILE A 49 9.80 13.66 -0.90
C ILE A 49 10.07 15.03 -0.30
N GLU A 50 9.93 16.12 -1.07
CA GLU A 50 10.15 17.48 -0.59
C GLU A 50 9.12 17.88 0.48
N VAL A 51 7.84 17.59 0.27
CA VAL A 51 6.78 17.91 1.22
C VAL A 51 6.95 17.14 2.53
N PHE A 52 7.18 15.85 2.46
CA PHE A 52 7.28 15.00 3.66
C PHE A 52 8.56 15.24 4.45
N SER A 53 9.70 15.47 3.78
CA SER A 53 10.94 15.83 4.49
C SER A 53 10.78 17.14 5.25
N LYS A 54 10.20 18.18 4.63
CA LYS A 54 9.93 19.46 5.28
C LYS A 54 8.94 19.32 6.45
N ARG A 55 7.88 18.53 6.26
CA ARG A 55 6.86 18.25 7.29
C ARG A 55 7.45 17.64 8.55
N HIS A 56 8.42 16.74 8.39
CA HIS A 56 9.06 16.03 9.49
C HIS A 56 10.41 16.60 9.90
N SER A 57 10.81 17.79 9.38
CA SER A 57 12.10 18.43 9.68
C SER A 57 13.32 17.55 9.36
N LEU A 58 13.25 16.82 8.25
CA LEU A 58 14.31 15.97 7.72
C LEU A 58 14.98 16.68 6.52
N ASP A 59 16.30 16.52 6.35
CA ASP A 59 16.95 17.03 5.14
C ASP A 59 16.40 16.34 3.89
N THR A 60 15.97 17.14 2.91
CA THR A 60 15.29 16.64 1.70
C THR A 60 16.23 15.85 0.80
N GLY A 61 17.49 16.27 0.69
CA GLY A 61 18.50 15.57 -0.10
C GLY A 61 18.88 14.22 0.52
N PHE A 62 19.07 14.20 1.84
CA PHE A 62 19.30 12.97 2.59
C PHE A 62 18.14 11.97 2.36
N PHE A 63 16.90 12.41 2.54
CA PHE A 63 15.75 11.56 2.35
C PHE A 63 15.66 11.00 0.92
N ALA A 64 15.86 11.84 -0.09
CA ALA A 64 15.84 11.39 -1.48
C ALA A 64 16.95 10.38 -1.80
N ARG A 65 18.20 10.60 -1.29
CA ARG A 65 19.31 9.66 -1.47
C ARG A 65 19.04 8.31 -0.82
N LEU A 66 18.43 8.33 0.37
CA LEU A 66 18.06 7.10 1.09
C LEU A 66 16.98 6.33 0.31
N ILE A 67 15.90 6.93 -0.06
CA ILE A 67 14.83 6.28 -0.83
C ILE A 67 15.34 5.78 -2.20
N TRP A 68 16.26 6.54 -2.82
CA TRP A 68 16.94 6.09 -4.04
C TRP A 68 17.76 4.84 -3.80
N GLN A 69 18.47 4.75 -2.69
CA GLN A 69 19.27 3.57 -2.34
C GLN A 69 18.36 2.37 -2.03
N GLU A 70 17.21 2.58 -1.38
CA GLU A 70 16.27 1.51 -1.04
C GLU A 70 15.69 0.82 -2.28
N SER A 71 15.17 1.57 -3.22
CA SER A 71 14.39 1.00 -4.31
C SER A 71 14.66 1.58 -5.69
N ARG A 72 15.47 2.61 -5.79
CA ARG A 72 15.57 3.45 -7.01
C ARG A 72 14.22 4.10 -7.35
N PHE A 73 13.42 4.42 -6.36
CA PHE A 73 12.03 4.91 -6.48
C PHE A 73 11.07 3.89 -7.11
N ASP A 74 11.35 2.59 -7.03
CA ASP A 74 10.41 1.58 -7.51
C ASP A 74 9.28 1.32 -6.49
N PRO A 75 8.03 1.68 -6.79
CA PRO A 75 6.91 1.46 -5.87
C PRO A 75 6.54 -0.02 -5.71
N ASN A 76 7.04 -0.90 -6.58
CA ASN A 76 6.77 -2.33 -6.56
C ASN A 76 7.98 -3.16 -6.15
N ALA A 77 9.06 -2.54 -5.68
CA ALA A 77 10.27 -3.24 -5.26
C ALA A 77 9.95 -4.29 -4.17
N LEU A 78 10.57 -5.45 -4.29
CA LEU A 78 10.50 -6.53 -3.31
C LEU A 78 11.90 -7.13 -3.15
N SER A 79 12.48 -7.02 -1.96
CA SER A 79 13.80 -7.59 -1.67
C SER A 79 13.72 -9.07 -1.25
N HIS A 80 14.86 -9.75 -1.24
CA HIS A 80 14.98 -11.12 -0.70
C HIS A 80 14.60 -11.20 0.79
N ALA A 81 14.81 -10.12 1.55
CA ALA A 81 14.41 -10.00 2.95
C ALA A 81 12.93 -9.62 3.14
N ASN A 82 12.10 -9.66 2.05
CA ASN A 82 10.70 -9.30 2.05
C ASN A 82 10.44 -7.81 2.40
N ALA A 83 11.43 -6.94 2.17
CA ALA A 83 11.23 -5.49 2.20
C ALA A 83 10.45 -5.04 0.96
N ARG A 84 9.51 -4.08 1.10
CA ARG A 84 8.46 -3.81 0.12
C ARG A 84 8.34 -2.35 -0.24
N GLY A 85 8.07 -2.11 -1.52
CA GLY A 85 7.71 -0.80 -2.06
C GLY A 85 8.85 0.18 -2.11
N ILE A 86 8.50 1.44 -2.36
CA ILE A 86 9.47 2.52 -2.60
C ILE A 86 10.43 2.76 -1.44
N ALA A 87 9.98 2.56 -0.20
CA ALA A 87 10.72 2.80 1.04
C ALA A 87 11.21 1.52 1.74
N GLN A 88 11.05 0.35 1.10
CA GLN A 88 11.53 -0.95 1.53
C GLN A 88 11.18 -1.32 2.99
N PHE A 89 9.93 -1.07 3.39
CA PHE A 89 9.46 -1.52 4.70
C PHE A 89 9.32 -3.04 4.76
N ILE A 90 9.96 -3.68 5.73
CA ILE A 90 9.63 -5.07 6.08
C ILE A 90 8.26 -5.13 6.81
N PRO A 91 7.49 -6.24 6.69
CA PRO A 91 6.14 -6.32 7.24
C PRO A 91 6.01 -6.04 8.74
N SER A 92 7.02 -6.40 9.53
CA SER A 92 7.04 -6.11 10.97
C SER A 92 7.15 -4.62 11.26
N THR A 93 8.08 -3.93 10.58
CA THR A 93 8.28 -2.49 10.73
C THR A 93 7.07 -1.70 10.20
N ALA A 94 6.52 -2.07 9.04
CA ALA A 94 5.30 -1.46 8.50
C ALA A 94 4.15 -1.50 9.52
N ARG A 95 3.93 -2.67 10.14
CA ARG A 95 2.89 -2.84 11.16
C ARG A 95 3.14 -1.99 12.41
N ILE A 96 4.37 -1.98 12.93
CA ILE A 96 4.74 -1.18 14.11
C ILE A 96 4.55 0.32 13.84
N ARG A 97 4.89 0.77 12.63
CA ARG A 97 4.75 2.18 12.22
C ARG A 97 3.32 2.54 11.78
N GLY A 98 2.41 1.57 11.66
CA GLY A 98 1.03 1.78 11.24
C GLY A 98 0.85 1.94 9.73
N LEU A 99 1.87 1.61 8.93
CA LEU A 99 1.80 1.61 7.47
C LEU A 99 1.00 0.37 7.00
N LYS A 100 -0.18 0.62 6.44
CA LYS A 100 -1.12 -0.46 6.04
C LYS A 100 -0.69 -1.16 4.75
N ASP A 101 -0.22 -0.38 3.77
CA ASP A 101 0.22 -0.89 2.47
C ASP A 101 1.58 -0.30 2.09
N PRO A 102 2.70 -1.06 2.25
CA PRO A 102 4.02 -0.62 1.83
C PRO A 102 4.18 -0.38 0.33
N TYR A 103 3.24 -0.87 -0.49
CA TYR A 103 3.23 -0.61 -1.94
C TYR A 103 2.48 0.67 -2.33
N ASN A 104 1.81 1.35 -1.39
CA ASN A 104 1.34 2.71 -1.60
C ASN A 104 2.53 3.68 -1.46
N PRO A 105 3.07 4.24 -2.57
CA PRO A 105 4.31 5.02 -2.51
C PRO A 105 4.16 6.30 -1.70
N ALA A 106 3.01 6.96 -1.73
CA ALA A 106 2.80 8.20 -0.99
C ALA A 106 2.78 7.95 0.53
N ASP A 107 2.03 6.93 0.97
CA ASP A 107 1.92 6.59 2.39
C ASP A 107 3.24 6.02 2.93
N ALA A 108 3.93 5.19 2.13
CA ALA A 108 5.25 4.66 2.49
C ALA A 108 6.31 5.75 2.62
N LEU A 109 6.34 6.74 1.73
CA LEU A 109 7.27 7.87 1.82
C LEU A 109 7.01 8.71 3.07
N GLU A 110 5.74 9.02 3.40
CA GLU A 110 5.44 9.82 4.58
C GLU A 110 5.82 9.10 5.88
N HIS A 111 5.47 7.80 5.99
CA HIS A 111 5.89 6.98 7.13
C HIS A 111 7.42 6.85 7.23
N SER A 112 8.12 6.75 6.10
CA SER A 112 9.58 6.71 6.06
C SER A 112 10.22 8.02 6.53
N ALA A 113 9.72 9.17 6.04
CA ALA A 113 10.22 10.48 6.47
C ALA A 113 10.03 10.69 7.98
N GLN A 114 8.87 10.34 8.50
CA GLN A 114 8.57 10.43 9.92
C GLN A 114 9.49 9.50 10.75
N TYR A 115 9.71 8.26 10.32
CA TYR A 115 10.56 7.29 11.00
C TYR A 115 12.03 7.72 11.01
N LEU A 116 12.53 8.20 9.87
CA LEU A 116 13.89 8.73 9.77
C LEU A 116 14.11 9.97 10.66
N ALA A 117 13.12 10.88 10.68
CA ALA A 117 13.18 12.07 11.52
C ALA A 117 13.21 11.73 13.03
N GLU A 118 12.42 10.74 13.46
CA GLU A 118 12.49 10.23 14.83
C GLU A 118 13.87 9.68 15.16
N MET A 119 14.47 8.88 14.27
CA MET A 119 15.80 8.31 14.47
C MET A 119 16.90 9.38 14.43
N ALA A 120 16.83 10.34 13.49
CA ALA A 120 17.78 11.45 13.43
C ALA A 120 17.76 12.28 14.72
N LYS A 121 16.56 12.55 15.25
CA LYS A 121 16.39 13.22 16.55
C LYS A 121 16.92 12.36 17.71
N LYS A 122 16.61 11.06 17.71
CA LYS A 122 17.03 10.13 18.78
C LYS A 122 18.54 9.97 18.83
N TYR A 123 19.19 9.84 17.69
CA TYR A 123 20.62 9.55 17.58
C TYR A 123 21.48 10.79 17.31
N GLY A 124 20.86 11.94 17.09
CA GLY A 124 21.51 13.22 16.94
C GLY A 124 22.01 13.57 15.54
N ASN A 125 21.91 12.66 14.55
CA ASN A 125 22.28 12.93 13.17
C ASN A 125 21.68 11.95 12.15
N GLU A 126 21.74 12.33 10.86
CA GLU A 126 21.19 11.58 9.74
C GLU A 126 21.95 10.27 9.44
N GLY A 127 23.27 10.25 9.67
CA GLY A 127 24.07 9.03 9.45
C GLY A 127 23.67 7.91 10.40
N MET A 128 23.46 8.21 11.66
CA MET A 128 22.95 7.26 12.63
C MET A 128 21.49 6.83 12.33
N ALA A 129 20.67 7.75 11.81
CA ALA A 129 19.33 7.40 11.32
C ALA A 129 19.39 6.42 10.14
N ALA A 130 20.31 6.60 9.20
CA ALA A 130 20.54 5.67 8.09
C ALA A 130 20.97 4.28 8.59
N ILE A 131 21.84 4.20 9.62
CA ILE A 131 22.23 2.94 10.26
C ILE A 131 21.00 2.25 10.85
N GLY A 132 20.15 3.00 11.57
CA GLY A 132 18.93 2.48 12.17
C GLY A 132 17.89 2.02 11.13
N TYR A 133 17.78 2.73 10.02
CA TYR A 133 16.84 2.38 8.94
C TYR A 133 17.21 1.05 8.26
N ASN A 134 18.48 0.90 7.86
CA ASN A 134 18.96 -0.31 7.20
C ASN A 134 19.18 -1.47 8.18
N GLY A 135 19.88 -1.22 9.29
CA GLY A 135 20.30 -2.25 10.24
C GLY A 135 19.28 -2.57 11.35
N GLY A 136 18.33 -1.67 11.58
CA GLY A 136 17.41 -1.68 12.70
C GLY A 136 17.93 -0.90 13.92
N GLU A 137 17.00 -0.30 14.68
CA GLU A 137 17.33 0.59 15.82
C GLU A 137 18.25 -0.05 16.86
N ARG A 138 18.03 -1.33 17.21
CA ARG A 138 18.91 -2.07 18.15
C ARG A 138 20.36 -2.12 17.69
N ARG A 139 20.61 -2.22 16.38
CA ARG A 139 22.00 -2.23 15.85
C ARG A 139 22.61 -0.84 15.89
N ALA A 140 21.82 0.21 15.61
CA ALA A 140 22.28 1.58 15.76
C ALA A 140 22.64 1.87 17.22
N GLU A 141 21.83 1.46 18.18
CA GLU A 141 22.12 1.59 19.61
C GLU A 141 23.40 0.82 20.00
N GLY A 142 23.50 -0.45 19.56
CA GLY A 142 24.71 -1.25 19.80
C GLY A 142 25.97 -0.64 19.16
N PHE A 143 25.85 0.01 18.01
CA PHE A 143 26.97 0.69 17.38
C PHE A 143 27.44 1.93 18.17
N LEU A 144 26.51 2.68 18.75
CA LEU A 144 26.85 3.75 19.71
C LEU A 144 27.59 3.22 20.95
N GLU A 145 27.29 1.97 21.36
CA GLU A 145 27.99 1.27 22.45
C GLU A 145 29.32 0.63 22.02
N GLY A 146 29.77 0.84 20.76
CA GLY A 146 31.03 0.30 20.26
C GLY A 146 30.94 -1.09 19.63
N LYS A 147 29.72 -1.66 19.44
CA LYS A 147 29.52 -2.92 18.70
C LYS A 147 29.69 -2.71 17.19
N GLY A 148 30.06 -3.76 16.47
CA GLY A 148 30.20 -3.73 15.01
C GLY A 148 28.85 -3.68 14.29
N LEU A 149 28.89 -3.27 13.02
CA LEU A 149 27.78 -3.31 12.06
C LEU A 149 27.94 -4.46 11.06
N ALA A 150 26.84 -4.91 10.49
CA ALA A 150 26.87 -5.80 9.33
C ALA A 150 27.52 -5.08 8.12
N SER A 151 28.23 -5.81 7.27
CA SER A 151 28.92 -5.26 6.08
C SER A 151 27.96 -4.50 5.14
N GLU A 152 26.71 -4.95 5.03
CA GLU A 152 25.66 -4.26 4.28
C GLU A 152 25.45 -2.83 4.80
N THR A 153 25.27 -2.68 6.13
CA THR A 153 25.03 -1.37 6.76
C THR A 153 26.29 -0.49 6.69
N VAL A 154 27.50 -1.07 6.85
CA VAL A 154 28.76 -0.35 6.69
C VAL A 154 28.89 0.27 5.29
N ASN A 155 28.48 -0.46 4.24
CA ASN A 155 28.52 0.03 2.86
C ASN A 155 27.35 0.98 2.53
N TYR A 156 26.23 0.83 3.19
CA TYR A 156 25.02 1.62 2.94
C TYR A 156 25.19 3.10 3.32
N VAL A 157 25.76 3.36 4.48
CA VAL A 157 25.88 4.72 5.01
C VAL A 157 26.70 5.65 4.10
N PRO A 158 27.91 5.29 3.64
CA PRO A 158 28.69 6.16 2.75
C PRO A 158 28.02 6.42 1.39
N ILE A 159 27.25 5.47 0.85
CA ILE A 159 26.54 5.67 -0.41
C ILE A 159 25.51 6.80 -0.29
N ILE A 160 24.84 6.91 0.85
CA ILE A 160 23.80 7.92 1.09
C ILE A 160 24.43 9.24 1.53
N THR A 161 25.38 9.18 2.44
CA THR A 161 25.85 10.36 3.16
C THR A 161 27.22 10.88 2.71
N GLY A 162 28.03 10.06 2.02
CA GLY A 162 29.41 10.39 1.69
C GLY A 162 30.39 10.23 2.84
N LEU A 163 29.94 9.88 4.05
CA LEU A 163 30.77 9.67 5.24
C LEU A 163 30.58 8.26 5.78
N THR A 164 31.60 7.72 6.48
CA THR A 164 31.48 6.38 7.08
C THR A 164 30.57 6.37 8.30
N ALA A 165 30.14 5.17 8.70
CA ALA A 165 29.34 5.00 9.92
C ALA A 165 30.10 5.49 11.17
N GLU A 166 31.40 5.23 11.26
CA GLU A 166 32.26 5.66 12.34
C GLU A 166 32.39 7.19 12.40
N GLN A 167 32.52 7.86 11.25
CA GLN A 167 32.55 9.33 11.20
C GLN A 167 31.23 9.92 11.74
N TRP A 168 30.11 9.33 11.40
CA TRP A 168 28.79 9.75 11.94
C TRP A 168 28.61 9.46 13.43
N ARG A 169 29.24 8.41 13.97
CA ARG A 169 29.22 8.10 15.39
C ARG A 169 30.16 9.01 16.19
N ASP A 170 31.41 9.13 15.74
CA ASP A 170 32.48 9.67 16.56
C ASP A 170 32.74 11.18 16.35
N THR A 171 32.58 11.65 15.12
CA THR A 171 32.84 13.03 14.72
C THR A 171 31.84 13.55 13.70
N PRO A 172 30.53 13.53 14.04
CA PRO A 172 29.52 13.97 13.10
C PRO A 172 29.68 15.46 12.76
N PRO A 173 29.56 15.83 11.47
CA PRO A 173 29.64 17.23 11.07
C PRO A 173 28.49 18.04 11.64
N LYS A 174 28.74 19.27 12.08
CA LYS A 174 27.68 20.19 12.54
C LYS A 174 26.67 20.53 11.43
N LYS A 175 27.11 20.52 10.18
CA LYS A 175 26.30 20.74 8.99
C LYS A 175 26.86 19.88 7.87
N HIS A 176 25.97 19.16 7.17
CA HIS A 176 26.36 18.34 6.03
C HIS A 176 25.51 18.71 4.80
N ASP A 177 26.13 18.70 3.63
CA ASP A 177 25.45 18.99 2.37
C ASP A 177 24.99 17.68 1.71
N PHE A 178 23.68 17.50 1.66
CA PHE A 178 23.05 16.36 0.98
C PHE A 178 22.51 16.72 -0.41
N ALA A 179 22.89 17.85 -1.00
CA ALA A 179 22.43 18.24 -2.33
C ALA A 179 22.59 17.08 -3.34
N LEU A 180 21.55 16.83 -4.13
CA LEU A 180 21.55 15.75 -5.13
C LEU A 180 22.46 16.06 -6.32
N ALA A 181 22.59 17.34 -6.65
CA ALA A 181 23.50 17.84 -7.68
C ALA A 181 23.92 19.28 -7.35
N PRO A 182 25.17 19.68 -7.63
CA PRO A 182 25.59 21.06 -7.45
C PRO A 182 24.81 21.99 -8.38
N ASN A 183 24.52 23.20 -7.91
CA ASN A 183 23.89 24.27 -8.69
C ASN A 183 22.49 23.95 -9.28
N LYS A 184 21.80 22.96 -8.74
CA LYS A 184 20.41 22.64 -9.12
C LYS A 184 19.47 22.71 -7.92
N SER A 185 18.23 23.14 -8.16
CA SER A 185 17.20 22.99 -7.16
C SER A 185 16.96 21.51 -6.86
N PHE A 186 16.53 21.20 -5.64
CA PHE A 186 16.19 19.82 -5.26
C PHE A 186 15.27 19.15 -6.28
N PHE A 187 14.20 19.83 -6.65
CA PHE A 187 13.20 19.28 -7.54
C PHE A 187 13.76 18.94 -8.93
N ALA A 188 14.59 19.83 -9.51
CA ALA A 188 15.22 19.59 -10.79
C ALA A 188 16.20 18.39 -10.73
N ALA A 189 17.03 18.34 -9.69
CA ALA A 189 17.97 17.23 -9.50
C ALA A 189 17.29 15.89 -9.22
N CYS A 190 16.22 15.88 -8.39
CA CYS A 190 15.43 14.69 -8.10
C CYS A 190 14.74 14.15 -9.35
N THR A 191 14.08 14.99 -10.13
CA THR A 191 13.39 14.57 -11.36
C THR A 191 14.38 14.04 -12.41
N GLU A 192 15.54 14.65 -12.54
CA GLU A 192 16.60 14.14 -13.41
C GLU A 192 17.12 12.76 -12.95
N MET A 193 17.37 12.60 -11.66
CA MET A 193 17.75 11.31 -11.06
C MET A 193 16.70 10.24 -11.32
N ALA A 194 15.44 10.54 -11.07
CA ALA A 194 14.32 9.61 -11.23
C ALA A 194 14.10 9.17 -12.69
N ARG A 195 14.37 10.03 -13.66
CA ARG A 195 14.28 9.71 -15.10
C ARG A 195 15.38 8.75 -15.58
N LYS A 196 16.48 8.61 -14.87
CA LYS A 196 17.61 7.76 -15.26
C LYS A 196 17.33 6.26 -15.12
N ARG A 197 16.17 5.87 -14.59
CA ARG A 197 15.82 4.48 -14.45
C ARG A 197 14.47 4.14 -15.08
N ARG A 198 14.30 2.83 -15.36
CA ARG A 198 12.99 2.29 -15.76
C ARG A 198 12.10 2.19 -14.53
N LEU A 199 11.00 2.94 -14.53
CA LEU A 199 9.99 2.87 -13.48
C LEU A 199 8.99 1.77 -13.78
N THR A 200 8.65 0.98 -12.76
CA THR A 200 7.53 0.03 -12.85
C THR A 200 6.20 0.77 -12.64
N PRO A 201 5.09 0.30 -13.25
CA PRO A 201 3.80 0.89 -13.01
C PRO A 201 3.40 0.81 -11.52
N ILE A 202 2.75 1.84 -11.00
CA ILE A 202 2.15 1.80 -9.65
C ILE A 202 1.08 0.70 -9.64
N LYS A 203 1.14 -0.20 -8.66
CA LYS A 203 0.08 -1.18 -8.46
C LYS A 203 -1.23 -0.44 -8.12
N ARG A 204 -2.25 -0.66 -8.91
CA ARG A 204 -3.60 -0.25 -8.51
C ARG A 204 -4.02 -1.14 -7.36
N VAL A 205 -4.21 -0.56 -6.18
CA VAL A 205 -4.82 -1.27 -5.07
C VAL A 205 -6.26 -1.55 -5.48
N ALA A 206 -6.61 -2.82 -5.66
CA ALA A 206 -8.01 -3.17 -5.85
C ALA A 206 -8.81 -2.65 -4.63
N PRO A 207 -9.96 -2.01 -4.85
CA PRO A 207 -10.80 -1.61 -3.74
C PRO A 207 -11.05 -2.83 -2.83
N PRO A 208 -11.06 -2.65 -1.51
CA PRO A 208 -11.32 -3.76 -0.61
C PRO A 208 -12.62 -4.46 -1.04
N PRO A 209 -12.65 -5.80 -1.02
CA PRO A 209 -13.87 -6.51 -1.38
C PRO A 209 -15.02 -5.99 -0.53
N PRO A 210 -16.19 -5.81 -1.11
CA PRO A 210 -17.35 -5.30 -0.37
C PRO A 210 -17.60 -6.20 0.86
N PRO A 211 -17.97 -5.60 2.00
CA PRO A 211 -18.13 -6.34 3.23
C PRO A 211 -19.13 -7.48 3.05
N ILE A 212 -18.81 -8.65 3.60
CA ILE A 212 -19.67 -9.83 3.57
C ILE A 212 -20.97 -9.48 4.30
N LYS A 213 -22.12 -9.72 3.67
CA LYS A 213 -23.41 -9.45 4.29
C LYS A 213 -23.62 -10.31 5.56
N PRO A 214 -24.34 -9.81 6.58
CA PRO A 214 -24.46 -10.49 7.88
C PRO A 214 -25.01 -11.92 7.83
N TRP A 215 -25.82 -12.22 6.84
CA TRP A 215 -26.44 -13.55 6.65
C TRP A 215 -26.06 -14.13 5.30
N GLY A 216 -25.92 -15.46 5.24
CA GLY A 216 -25.59 -16.18 4.03
C GLY A 216 -26.52 -17.37 3.80
N VAL A 217 -26.88 -17.59 2.54
CA VAL A 217 -27.48 -18.84 2.08
C VAL A 217 -26.36 -19.70 1.52
N GLN A 218 -25.92 -20.68 2.31
CA GLN A 218 -24.84 -21.59 1.93
C GLN A 218 -25.35 -22.65 0.98
N LEU A 219 -24.68 -22.78 -0.16
CA LEU A 219 -25.02 -23.71 -1.24
C LEU A 219 -23.99 -24.83 -1.42
N GLY A 220 -22.80 -24.67 -0.87
CA GLY A 220 -21.76 -25.66 -0.99
C GLY A 220 -20.51 -25.28 -0.23
N PHE A 221 -19.53 -26.18 -0.19
CA PHE A 221 -18.22 -25.93 0.38
C PHE A 221 -17.18 -26.85 -0.25
N GLY A 222 -15.90 -26.50 -0.11
CA GLY A 222 -14.79 -27.30 -0.62
C GLY A 222 -13.46 -26.88 0.00
N THR A 223 -12.41 -27.66 -0.20
CA THR A 223 -11.05 -27.37 0.28
C THR A 223 -10.33 -26.31 -0.56
N SER A 224 -10.88 -25.98 -1.73
CA SER A 224 -10.43 -24.89 -2.59
C SER A 224 -11.65 -24.09 -3.10
N LYS A 225 -11.39 -22.88 -3.65
CA LYS A 225 -12.45 -22.07 -4.29
C LYS A 225 -13.10 -22.83 -5.44
N ASN A 226 -12.32 -23.49 -6.29
CA ASN A 226 -12.83 -24.28 -7.41
C ASN A 226 -13.68 -25.47 -6.92
N ALA A 227 -13.25 -26.19 -5.90
CA ALA A 227 -14.03 -27.29 -5.33
C ALA A 227 -15.38 -26.81 -4.78
N ALA A 228 -15.40 -25.66 -4.09
CA ALA A 228 -16.63 -25.07 -3.59
C ALA A 228 -17.58 -24.64 -4.72
N THR A 229 -17.10 -23.99 -5.77
CA THR A 229 -17.89 -23.60 -6.94
C THR A 229 -18.41 -24.78 -7.74
N THR A 230 -17.60 -25.80 -7.98
CA THR A 230 -18.02 -27.04 -8.65
C THR A 230 -19.12 -27.74 -7.85
N LYS A 231 -18.99 -27.77 -6.52
CA LYS A 231 -20.02 -28.34 -5.64
C LYS A 231 -21.35 -27.59 -5.76
N VAL A 232 -21.32 -26.24 -5.78
CA VAL A 232 -22.52 -25.42 -6.02
C VAL A 232 -23.15 -25.75 -7.36
N ALA A 233 -22.36 -25.75 -8.45
CA ALA A 233 -22.86 -26.04 -9.80
C ALA A 233 -23.55 -27.40 -9.89
N THR A 234 -23.05 -28.41 -9.17
CA THR A 234 -23.64 -29.75 -9.12
C THR A 234 -24.94 -29.78 -8.28
N GLN A 235 -24.92 -29.13 -7.11
CA GLN A 235 -26.03 -29.16 -6.14
C GLN A 235 -27.21 -28.24 -6.52
N THR A 236 -26.97 -27.27 -7.41
CA THR A 236 -28.00 -26.29 -7.80
C THR A 236 -28.46 -26.42 -9.24
N ARG A 237 -28.36 -27.62 -9.83
CA ARG A 237 -28.80 -27.86 -11.22
C ARG A 237 -30.29 -27.51 -11.44
N SER A 238 -31.16 -27.91 -10.53
CA SER A 238 -32.62 -27.68 -10.61
C SER A 238 -33.03 -26.22 -10.41
N CYS A 239 -32.25 -25.42 -9.66
CA CYS A 239 -32.52 -23.99 -9.42
C CYS A 239 -31.45 -23.06 -10.05
N ARG A 240 -30.74 -23.55 -11.08
CA ARG A 240 -29.62 -22.86 -11.69
C ARG A 240 -29.93 -21.43 -12.11
N GLY A 241 -31.09 -21.21 -12.72
CA GLY A 241 -31.50 -19.88 -13.20
C GLY A 241 -31.62 -18.84 -12.08
N GLN A 242 -32.06 -19.27 -10.88
CA GLN A 242 -32.14 -18.37 -9.72
C GLN A 242 -30.75 -18.10 -9.13
N VAL A 243 -29.89 -19.13 -9.00
CA VAL A 243 -28.58 -19.00 -8.41
C VAL A 243 -27.63 -18.18 -9.30
N GLN A 244 -27.71 -18.29 -10.62
CA GLN A 244 -26.90 -17.52 -11.57
C GLN A 244 -27.17 -16.01 -11.54
N ARG A 245 -28.32 -15.56 -11.07
CA ARG A 245 -28.66 -14.13 -10.90
C ARG A 245 -28.08 -13.54 -9.62
N GLU A 246 -27.49 -14.37 -8.76
CA GLU A 246 -27.01 -13.99 -7.45
C GLU A 246 -25.48 -13.93 -7.40
N LYS A 247 -24.95 -13.00 -6.61
CA LYS A 247 -23.52 -12.97 -6.32
C LYS A 247 -23.17 -14.03 -5.30
N LEU A 248 -22.23 -14.91 -5.67
CA LEU A 248 -21.71 -15.96 -4.80
C LEU A 248 -20.44 -15.47 -4.10
N ASP A 249 -20.47 -15.42 -2.79
CA ASP A 249 -19.31 -15.09 -1.94
C ASP A 249 -18.62 -16.41 -1.51
N LEU A 250 -17.29 -16.49 -1.73
CA LEU A 250 -16.48 -17.63 -1.31
C LEU A 250 -15.72 -17.27 -0.03
N ILE A 251 -16.25 -17.72 1.11
CA ILE A 251 -15.79 -17.35 2.44
C ILE A 251 -14.88 -18.46 2.99
N TYR A 252 -13.61 -18.12 3.30
CA TYR A 252 -12.68 -19.06 3.91
C TYR A 252 -12.90 -19.12 5.42
N VAL A 253 -13.09 -20.31 5.94
CA VAL A 253 -13.20 -20.60 7.38
C VAL A 253 -12.09 -21.56 7.77
N LYS A 254 -11.26 -21.14 8.72
CA LYS A 254 -10.20 -22.00 9.26
C LYS A 254 -10.79 -23.24 9.95
N ASN A 255 -10.10 -24.37 9.78
CA ASN A 255 -10.43 -25.54 10.59
C ASN A 255 -10.07 -25.27 12.05
N ARG A 256 -10.91 -25.71 12.98
CA ARG A 256 -10.65 -25.58 14.42
C ARG A 256 -9.56 -26.54 14.90
N VAL A 257 -9.32 -27.62 14.14
CA VAL A 257 -8.25 -28.58 14.45
C VAL A 257 -6.93 -28.03 13.92
N SER A 258 -5.95 -27.88 14.80
CA SER A 258 -4.59 -27.42 14.47
C SER A 258 -3.96 -28.29 13.38
N GLY A 259 -3.26 -27.66 12.43
CA GLY A 259 -2.61 -28.32 11.30
C GLY A 259 -3.53 -28.73 10.12
N LYS A 260 -4.87 -28.67 10.25
CA LYS A 260 -5.78 -28.98 9.16
C LYS A 260 -6.16 -27.73 8.37
N LYS A 261 -6.16 -27.84 7.03
CA LYS A 261 -6.63 -26.76 6.14
C LYS A 261 -8.11 -26.46 6.39
N GLY A 262 -8.50 -25.19 6.28
CA GLY A 262 -9.89 -24.77 6.34
C GLY A 262 -10.65 -25.06 5.05
N TYR A 263 -11.87 -24.56 4.99
CA TYR A 263 -12.80 -24.76 3.87
C TYR A 263 -13.24 -23.42 3.30
N PHE A 264 -13.52 -23.41 1.99
CA PHE A 264 -14.23 -22.33 1.32
C PHE A 264 -15.71 -22.65 1.29
N PHE A 265 -16.52 -21.80 1.92
CA PHE A 265 -17.99 -21.90 1.89
C PHE A 265 -18.54 -20.96 0.82
N ALA A 266 -19.36 -21.49 -0.07
CA ALA A 266 -20.03 -20.72 -1.11
C ALA A 266 -21.41 -20.26 -0.62
N ARG A 267 -21.59 -18.94 -0.47
CA ARG A 267 -22.79 -18.35 0.14
C ARG A 267 -23.33 -17.21 -0.71
N ILE A 268 -24.65 -17.06 -0.76
CA ILE A 268 -25.33 -15.86 -1.28
C ILE A 268 -25.65 -14.95 -0.11
N GLY A 269 -25.08 -13.74 -0.09
CA GLY A 269 -25.20 -12.81 1.04
C GLY A 269 -26.58 -12.13 1.14
N ARG A 270 -27.08 -11.92 2.37
CA ARG A 270 -28.34 -11.20 2.68
C ARG A 270 -28.17 -10.33 3.93
N ASN A 271 -28.88 -9.21 3.97
CA ASN A 271 -28.80 -8.27 5.09
C ASN A 271 -29.51 -8.76 6.36
N THR A 272 -30.56 -9.57 6.20
CA THR A 272 -31.35 -10.09 7.32
C THR A 272 -31.52 -11.61 7.24
N ARG A 273 -31.72 -12.27 8.39
CA ARG A 273 -32.05 -13.70 8.48
C ARG A 273 -33.31 -14.04 7.68
N GLN A 274 -34.32 -13.19 7.77
CA GLN A 274 -35.59 -13.39 7.08
C GLN A 274 -35.39 -13.46 5.55
N ASN A 275 -34.61 -12.53 4.97
CA ASN A 275 -34.30 -12.53 3.54
C ASN A 275 -33.46 -13.74 3.11
N ALA A 276 -32.54 -14.20 3.95
CA ALA A 276 -31.80 -15.43 3.71
C ALA A 276 -32.69 -16.66 3.76
N THR A 277 -33.61 -16.73 4.74
CA THR A 277 -34.58 -17.81 4.86
C THR A 277 -35.54 -17.85 3.65
N LYS A 278 -36.10 -16.70 3.23
CA LYS A 278 -36.97 -16.59 2.05
C LYS A 278 -36.27 -17.11 0.79
N LEU A 279 -35.01 -16.71 0.57
CA LEU A 279 -34.25 -17.23 -0.57
C LEU A 279 -34.03 -18.74 -0.47
N CYS A 280 -33.57 -19.23 0.68
CA CYS A 280 -33.32 -20.67 0.85
C CYS A 280 -34.60 -21.49 0.67
N SER A 281 -35.77 -21.03 1.17
CA SER A 281 -37.07 -21.69 0.95
C SER A 281 -37.46 -21.74 -0.53
N SER A 282 -37.24 -20.63 -1.27
CA SER A 282 -37.46 -20.59 -2.72
C SER A 282 -36.54 -21.53 -3.50
N LEU A 283 -35.26 -21.69 -3.06
CA LEU A 283 -34.34 -22.66 -3.67
C LEU A 283 -34.75 -24.11 -3.36
N LYS A 284 -35.19 -24.36 -2.13
CA LYS A 284 -35.69 -25.69 -1.72
C LYS A 284 -36.93 -26.12 -2.49
N SER A 285 -37.88 -25.23 -2.75
CA SER A 285 -39.08 -25.55 -3.56
C SER A 285 -38.75 -25.93 -5.00
N GLN A 286 -37.53 -25.56 -5.49
CA GLN A 286 -37.00 -25.97 -6.79
C GLN A 286 -36.08 -27.21 -6.69
N GLY A 287 -36.02 -27.89 -5.54
CA GLY A 287 -35.21 -29.10 -5.34
C GLY A 287 -33.74 -28.84 -5.00
N CYS A 288 -33.35 -27.62 -4.64
CA CYS A 288 -31.96 -27.30 -4.26
C CYS A 288 -31.75 -27.32 -2.75
N ALA A 289 -30.67 -27.95 -2.31
CA ALA A 289 -30.27 -27.90 -0.91
C ALA A 289 -29.59 -26.56 -0.55
N CYS A 290 -29.96 -25.99 0.59
CA CYS A 290 -29.34 -24.80 1.15
C CYS A 290 -29.44 -24.74 2.67
N LEU A 291 -28.52 -23.97 3.29
CA LEU A 291 -28.48 -23.70 4.73
C LEU A 291 -28.38 -22.20 4.98
N VAL A 292 -29.20 -21.67 5.87
CA VAL A 292 -29.10 -20.27 6.32
C VAL A 292 -28.11 -20.19 7.46
N VAL A 293 -27.10 -19.32 7.32
CA VAL A 293 -26.02 -19.14 8.29
C VAL A 293 -25.78 -17.66 8.57
N GLN A 294 -25.34 -17.36 9.79
CA GLN A 294 -24.81 -16.04 10.10
C GLN A 294 -23.34 -15.97 9.69
N ASN A 295 -22.98 -14.95 8.94
CA ASN A 295 -21.59 -14.66 8.60
C ASN A 295 -20.94 -13.94 9.80
N LYS A 296 -19.85 -14.47 10.32
CA LYS A 296 -19.04 -13.85 11.37
C LYS A 296 -17.85 -13.17 10.76
#